data_45a0372960da4a01a04b7814cc93873d
#
_entry.id   45a0372960da4a01a04b7814cc93873d
#
_cell.length_a   1.000
_cell.length_b   1.000
_cell.length_c   1.000
_cell.angle_alpha   90.00
_cell.angle_beta   90.00
_cell.angle_gamma   90.00
#
_symmetry.space_group_name_H-M   'P 1'
#
loop_
_entity.id
_entity.type
_entity.pdbx_description
1 polymer ?
#
loop_
_entity_poly.entity_id
_entity_poly.type
_entity_poly.pdbx_seq_one_letter_code
_entity_poly.pdbx_strand_id
1 'polypeptide(L)'
;MFAFLKNLFQPKIPNAAIAWQQAGNEAGSAYWLYAAPAHLVLQRDTFSLAAPVPLVLEAGEVDALTTALNQHFSSDGLMFFWHENKWFLSLQTNPKINTNAPQAAINKDISAYLPTGVGTIKWAIFQNELQMLLFEHPVNIAREAKGLPAINSIWCYGGGMNL
;
A
#
# COMPACT_ATOMS: atom_id res chain seq x y z
N MET A 1 21.21 -24.13 0.12
CA MET A 1 22.17 -23.69 -0.90
C MET A 1 21.49 -23.19 -2.18
N PHE A 2 20.53 -23.93 -2.76
CA PHE A 2 19.82 -23.49 -3.97
C PHE A 2 18.93 -22.26 -3.75
N ALA A 3 18.30 -22.10 -2.58
CA ALA A 3 17.49 -20.93 -2.25
C ALA A 3 18.32 -19.64 -2.19
N PHE A 4 19.56 -19.73 -1.69
CA PHE A 4 20.50 -18.61 -1.63
C PHE A 4 20.93 -18.15 -3.02
N LEU A 5 21.24 -19.10 -3.91
CA LEU A 5 21.61 -18.82 -5.29
C LEU A 5 20.45 -18.22 -6.10
N LYS A 6 19.23 -18.68 -5.83
CA LYS A 6 18.03 -18.13 -6.45
C LYS A 6 17.82 -16.66 -6.09
N ASN A 7 18.08 -16.30 -4.83
CA ASN A 7 17.97 -14.92 -4.36
C ASN A 7 19.05 -14.00 -4.94
N LEU A 8 20.23 -14.52 -5.25
CA LEU A 8 21.32 -13.75 -5.87
C LEU A 8 21.01 -13.31 -7.30
N PHE A 9 20.19 -14.05 -8.03
CA PHE A 9 19.87 -13.77 -9.43
C PHE A 9 18.51 -13.11 -9.64
N GLN A 10 17.69 -12.97 -8.59
CA GLN A 10 16.45 -12.22 -8.69
C GLN A 10 16.73 -10.72 -8.60
N PRO A 11 16.20 -9.91 -9.54
CA PRO A 11 16.34 -8.46 -9.43
C PRO A 11 15.66 -7.98 -8.15
N LYS A 12 16.41 -7.30 -7.31
CA LYS A 12 15.83 -6.67 -6.11
C LYS A 12 14.95 -5.51 -6.54
N ILE A 13 13.72 -5.51 -6.06
CA ILE A 13 12.84 -4.36 -6.22
C ILE A 13 13.44 -3.22 -5.39
N PRO A 14 13.73 -2.05 -5.99
CA PRO A 14 14.26 -0.91 -5.23
C PRO A 14 13.24 -0.45 -4.20
N ASN A 15 13.70 0.17 -3.11
CA ASN A 15 12.78 0.79 -2.18
C ASN A 15 12.00 1.91 -2.89
N ALA A 16 10.86 2.30 -2.30
CA ALA A 16 9.94 3.23 -2.95
C ALA A 16 10.57 4.62 -3.20
N ALA A 17 11.45 5.09 -2.33
CA ALA A 17 12.14 6.37 -2.55
C ALA A 17 13.02 6.34 -3.81
N ILE A 18 13.79 5.27 -3.98
CA ILE A 18 14.63 5.07 -5.16
C ILE A 18 13.79 4.94 -6.42
N ALA A 19 12.72 4.14 -6.37
CA ALA A 19 11.81 3.97 -7.51
C ALA A 19 11.15 5.29 -7.92
N TRP A 20 10.74 6.11 -6.95
CA TRP A 20 10.15 7.42 -7.19
C TRP A 20 11.13 8.35 -7.92
N GLN A 21 12.39 8.34 -7.51
CA GLN A 21 13.46 9.09 -8.20
C GLN A 21 13.74 8.57 -9.60
N GLN A 22 13.81 7.26 -9.77
CA GLN A 22 14.03 6.65 -11.09
C GLN A 22 12.91 6.98 -12.07
N ALA A 23 11.71 7.28 -11.57
CA ALA A 23 10.59 7.75 -12.37
C ALA A 23 10.67 9.24 -12.74
N GLY A 24 11.75 9.94 -12.35
CA GLY A 24 11.97 11.34 -12.67
C GLY A 24 11.47 12.33 -11.64
N ASN A 25 11.13 11.88 -10.44
CA ASN A 25 10.61 12.71 -9.36
C ASN A 25 11.65 12.96 -8.27
N GLU A 26 11.40 13.95 -7.43
CA GLU A 26 12.23 14.23 -6.26
C GLU A 26 11.67 13.52 -5.03
N ALA A 27 12.46 12.64 -4.42
CA ALA A 27 12.08 11.97 -3.18
C ALA A 27 12.27 12.87 -1.94
N GLY A 28 13.19 13.81 -1.98
CA GLY A 28 13.48 14.69 -0.87
C GLY A 28 13.99 13.94 0.35
N SER A 29 13.67 14.45 1.54
CA SER A 29 14.03 13.84 2.83
C SER A 29 12.93 12.93 3.39
N ALA A 30 11.83 12.75 2.67
CA ALA A 30 10.71 11.93 3.13
C ALA A 30 11.08 10.44 3.16
N TYR A 31 10.35 9.69 3.99
CA TYR A 31 10.28 8.24 3.92
C TYR A 31 9.20 7.86 2.91
N TRP A 32 9.44 6.85 2.10
CA TRP A 32 8.53 6.44 1.04
C TRP A 32 8.16 4.97 1.16
N LEU A 33 6.91 4.66 0.82
CA LEU A 33 6.39 3.30 0.69
C LEU A 33 5.66 3.16 -0.64
N TYR A 34 5.73 1.98 -1.23
CA TYR A 34 4.72 1.58 -2.22
C TYR A 34 3.40 1.37 -1.51
N ALA A 35 2.31 1.75 -2.14
CA ALA A 35 0.97 1.65 -1.56
C ALA A 35 -0.01 1.11 -2.61
N ALA A 36 -0.19 -0.20 -2.61
CA ALA A 36 -1.00 -0.89 -3.62
C ALA A 36 -2.46 -0.94 -3.20
N PRO A 37 -3.40 -0.46 -4.04
CA PRO A 37 -4.82 -0.67 -3.77
C PRO A 37 -5.12 -2.17 -3.73
N ALA A 38 -5.86 -2.60 -2.73
CA ALA A 38 -6.05 -4.01 -2.43
C ALA A 38 -7.47 -4.31 -1.96
N HIS A 39 -7.85 -5.56 -2.12
CA HIS A 39 -9.11 -6.10 -1.60
C HIS A 39 -8.81 -7.23 -0.62
N LEU A 40 -9.21 -7.02 0.63
CA LEU A 40 -9.15 -8.04 1.68
C LEU A 40 -10.50 -8.74 1.77
N VAL A 41 -10.45 -10.06 1.87
CA VAL A 41 -11.65 -10.91 2.01
C VAL A 41 -11.69 -11.44 3.44
N LEU A 42 -12.79 -11.17 4.14
CA LEU A 42 -12.99 -11.72 5.48
C LEU A 42 -13.23 -13.22 5.38
N GLN A 43 -12.35 -13.98 5.99
CA GLN A 43 -12.52 -15.38 6.29
C GLN A 43 -13.09 -15.50 7.71
N ARG A 44 -13.19 -16.65 8.30
CA ARG A 44 -13.79 -16.83 9.64
C ARG A 44 -13.37 -15.75 10.65
N ASP A 45 -12.09 -15.75 11.04
CA ASP A 45 -11.53 -14.83 12.03
C ASP A 45 -10.38 -13.99 11.48
N THR A 46 -10.05 -14.16 10.20
CA THR A 46 -8.90 -13.53 9.58
C THR A 46 -9.25 -12.97 8.22
N PHE A 47 -8.34 -12.18 7.66
CA PHE A 47 -8.46 -11.70 6.29
C PHE A 47 -7.47 -12.41 5.38
N SER A 48 -7.88 -12.63 4.13
CA SER A 48 -6.97 -13.01 3.05
C SER A 48 -6.88 -11.89 2.03
N LEU A 49 -5.75 -11.84 1.32
CA LEU A 49 -5.50 -10.86 0.26
C LEU A 49 -5.90 -11.45 -1.08
N ALA A 50 -6.89 -10.85 -1.73
CA ALA A 50 -7.35 -11.29 -3.03
C ALA A 50 -6.43 -10.79 -4.17
N ALA A 51 -6.21 -11.62 -5.19
CA ALA A 51 -5.61 -11.18 -6.43
C ALA A 51 -6.64 -10.42 -7.28
N PRO A 52 -6.21 -9.47 -8.15
CA PRO A 52 -4.85 -8.97 -8.35
C PRO A 52 -4.42 -7.95 -7.31
N VAL A 53 -3.11 -7.82 -7.12
CA VAL A 53 -2.53 -6.75 -6.32
C VAL A 53 -1.38 -6.12 -7.13
N PRO A 54 -1.46 -4.84 -7.47
CA PRO A 54 -2.53 -3.89 -7.15
C PRO A 54 -3.83 -4.19 -7.90
N LEU A 55 -4.95 -3.77 -7.33
CA LEU A 55 -6.21 -3.74 -8.07
C LEU A 55 -6.10 -2.77 -9.25
N VAL A 56 -6.79 -3.08 -10.34
CA VAL A 56 -6.84 -2.21 -11.50
C VAL A 56 -7.91 -1.13 -11.27
N LEU A 57 -7.49 0.13 -11.30
CA LEU A 57 -8.34 1.29 -11.12
C LEU A 57 -8.46 2.09 -12.40
N GLU A 58 -9.64 2.66 -12.64
CA GLU A 58 -9.84 3.63 -13.70
C GLU A 58 -9.37 5.03 -13.25
N ALA A 59 -9.06 5.89 -14.21
CA ALA A 59 -8.53 7.24 -13.94
C ALA A 59 -9.44 8.06 -13.00
N GLY A 60 -10.75 7.99 -13.19
CA GLY A 60 -11.70 8.68 -12.32
C GLY A 60 -11.70 8.16 -10.88
N GLU A 61 -11.53 6.85 -10.71
CA GLU A 61 -11.41 6.24 -9.39
C GLU A 61 -10.12 6.70 -8.69
N VAL A 62 -9.01 6.71 -9.43
CA VAL A 62 -7.71 7.18 -8.93
C VAL A 62 -7.80 8.62 -8.45
N ASP A 63 -8.36 9.51 -9.26
CA ASP A 63 -8.45 10.93 -8.93
C ASP A 63 -9.31 11.16 -7.68
N ALA A 64 -10.46 10.51 -7.61
CA ALA A 64 -11.37 10.65 -6.47
C ALA A 64 -10.74 10.12 -5.18
N LEU A 65 -10.14 8.95 -5.23
CA LEU A 65 -9.51 8.34 -4.06
C LEU A 65 -8.26 9.10 -3.61
N THR A 66 -7.41 9.50 -4.53
CA THR A 66 -6.21 10.28 -4.22
C THR A 66 -6.57 11.59 -3.53
N THR A 67 -7.59 12.28 -4.05
CA THR A 67 -8.09 13.51 -3.44
C THR A 67 -8.57 13.27 -2.01
N ALA A 68 -9.40 12.25 -1.80
CA ALA A 68 -9.92 11.92 -0.48
C ALA A 68 -8.81 11.54 0.51
N LEU A 69 -7.87 10.72 0.08
CA LEU A 69 -6.73 10.31 0.91
C LEU A 69 -5.88 11.50 1.33
N ASN A 70 -5.54 12.38 0.39
CA ASN A 70 -4.69 13.53 0.68
C ASN A 70 -5.41 14.60 1.52
N GLN A 71 -6.71 14.79 1.31
CA GLN A 71 -7.50 15.67 2.17
C GLN A 71 -7.52 15.19 3.62
N HIS A 72 -7.59 13.87 3.82
CA HIS A 72 -7.68 13.30 5.17
C HIS A 72 -6.32 13.25 5.87
N PHE A 73 -5.26 12.87 5.16
CA PHE A 73 -3.96 12.52 5.77
C PHE A 73 -2.86 13.57 5.61
N SER A 74 -3.02 14.59 4.78
CA SER A 74 -1.95 15.57 4.55
C SER A 74 -1.55 16.32 5.82
N SER A 75 -2.49 16.61 6.70
CA SER A 75 -2.20 17.26 7.99
C SER A 75 -1.37 16.38 8.92
N ASP A 76 -1.41 15.07 8.74
CA ASP A 76 -0.61 14.10 9.49
C ASP A 76 0.76 13.83 8.84
N GLY A 77 1.09 14.57 7.79
CA GLY A 77 2.38 14.44 7.11
C GLY A 77 2.46 13.28 6.11
N LEU A 78 1.31 12.81 5.62
CA LEU A 78 1.23 11.73 4.65
C LEU A 78 0.65 12.26 3.34
N MET A 79 1.30 11.92 2.21
CA MET A 79 0.82 12.28 0.88
C MET A 79 0.90 11.09 -0.06
N PHE A 80 -0.17 10.89 -0.82
CA PHE A 80 -0.29 9.83 -1.82
C PHE A 80 -0.09 10.40 -3.22
N PHE A 81 0.73 9.72 -4.02
CA PHE A 81 0.99 10.07 -5.43
C PHE A 81 0.80 8.83 -6.27
N TRP A 82 -0.01 8.93 -7.33
CA TRP A 82 -0.28 7.80 -8.21
C TRP A 82 0.77 7.69 -9.31
N HIS A 83 1.32 6.48 -9.48
CA HIS A 83 2.26 6.19 -10.55
C HIS A 83 2.29 4.68 -10.83
N GLU A 84 2.17 4.30 -12.08
CA GLU A 84 2.26 2.90 -12.52
C GLU A 84 1.37 1.93 -11.73
N ASN A 85 0.07 2.22 -11.70
CA ASN A 85 -0.99 1.36 -11.14
C ASN A 85 -0.98 1.21 -9.61
N LYS A 86 -0.25 2.06 -8.91
CA LYS A 86 -0.27 2.10 -7.44
C LYS A 86 0.05 3.50 -6.95
N TRP A 87 -0.19 3.73 -5.68
CA TRP A 87 0.30 4.94 -5.03
C TRP A 87 1.72 4.75 -4.53
N PHE A 88 2.43 5.86 -4.47
CA PHE A 88 3.62 6.06 -3.65
C PHE A 88 3.18 6.92 -2.47
N LEU A 89 3.46 6.46 -1.26
CA LEU A 89 3.11 7.17 -0.04
C LEU A 89 4.35 7.81 0.55
N SER A 90 4.33 9.15 0.66
CA SER A 90 5.41 9.87 1.34
C SER A 90 5.00 10.16 2.79
N LEU A 91 5.94 9.96 3.71
CA LEU A 91 5.77 10.20 5.13
C LEU A 91 6.87 11.16 5.59
N GLN A 92 6.49 12.16 6.39
CA GLN A 92 7.47 13.09 6.96
C GLN A 92 8.38 12.40 7.98
N THR A 93 7.89 11.35 8.63
CA THR A 93 8.62 10.62 9.67
C THR A 93 8.73 9.14 9.30
N ASN A 94 9.89 8.55 9.54
CA ASN A 94 10.08 7.09 9.37
C ASN A 94 9.09 6.34 10.26
N PRO A 95 8.20 5.49 9.70
CA PRO A 95 7.19 4.79 10.48
C PRO A 95 7.75 3.65 11.34
N LYS A 96 9.00 3.29 11.15
CA LYS A 96 9.71 2.22 11.92
C LYS A 96 8.99 0.89 11.88
N ILE A 97 8.60 0.50 10.67
CA ILE A 97 7.97 -0.79 10.40
C ILE A 97 8.77 -1.58 9.38
N ASN A 98 8.70 -2.90 9.49
CA ASN A 98 9.19 -3.83 8.48
C ASN A 98 7.98 -4.38 7.75
N THR A 99 8.01 -4.38 6.43
CA THR A 99 6.87 -4.73 5.59
C THR A 99 7.18 -5.93 4.70
N ASN A 100 6.12 -6.55 4.19
CA ASN A 100 6.22 -7.66 3.25
C ASN A 100 5.57 -7.28 1.92
N ALA A 101 6.18 -7.69 0.81
CA ALA A 101 5.58 -7.51 -0.51
C ALA A 101 4.26 -8.31 -0.59
N PRO A 102 3.24 -7.78 -1.30
CA PRO A 102 1.92 -8.41 -1.32
C PRO A 102 1.91 -9.79 -1.97
N GLN A 103 2.80 -10.06 -2.91
CA GLN A 103 2.85 -11.31 -3.65
C GLN A 103 2.97 -12.54 -2.74
N ALA A 104 3.67 -12.41 -1.62
CA ALA A 104 3.82 -13.50 -0.65
C ALA A 104 2.52 -13.81 0.09
N ALA A 105 1.62 -12.83 0.21
CA ALA A 105 0.41 -12.92 1.02
C ALA A 105 -0.85 -13.28 0.23
N ILE A 106 -0.80 -13.25 -1.11
CA ILE A 106 -1.99 -13.46 -1.95
C ILE A 106 -2.59 -14.85 -1.66
N ASN A 107 -3.89 -14.88 -1.40
CA ASN A 107 -4.69 -16.06 -1.08
C ASN A 107 -4.30 -16.75 0.23
N LYS A 108 -3.62 -16.03 1.12
CA LYS A 108 -3.21 -16.54 2.43
C LYS A 108 -3.80 -15.67 3.53
N ASP A 109 -3.83 -16.22 4.75
CA ASP A 109 -4.08 -15.43 5.95
C ASP A 109 -2.99 -14.36 6.07
N ILE A 110 -3.40 -13.09 6.11
CA ILE A 110 -2.46 -11.96 6.09
C ILE A 110 -1.76 -11.73 7.43
N SER A 111 -2.18 -12.41 8.49
CA SER A 111 -1.65 -12.16 9.86
C SER A 111 -0.13 -12.28 9.95
N ALA A 112 0.44 -13.24 9.22
CA ALA A 112 1.89 -13.48 9.19
C ALA A 112 2.65 -12.44 8.33
N TYR A 113 1.92 -11.64 7.54
CA TYR A 113 2.50 -10.69 6.56
C TYR A 113 2.26 -9.23 6.92
N LEU A 114 1.61 -8.99 8.05
CA LEU A 114 1.39 -7.63 8.56
C LEU A 114 2.70 -6.98 8.97
N PRO A 115 2.78 -5.65 8.96
CA PRO A 115 3.98 -4.95 9.38
C PRO A 115 4.40 -5.31 10.81
N THR A 116 5.70 -5.41 11.02
CA THR A 116 6.34 -5.63 12.33
C THR A 116 7.23 -4.45 12.70
N GLY A 117 7.72 -4.42 13.93
CA GLY A 117 8.61 -3.37 14.39
C GLY A 117 8.00 -2.48 15.45
N VAL A 118 8.77 -1.50 15.91
CA VAL A 118 8.36 -0.61 17.01
C VAL A 118 7.21 0.33 16.65
N GLY A 119 7.01 0.59 15.36
CA GLY A 119 5.97 1.50 14.87
C GLY A 119 4.62 0.84 14.58
N THR A 120 4.44 -0.44 14.90
CA THR A 120 3.24 -1.21 14.51
C THR A 120 1.95 -0.68 15.10
N ILE A 121 1.96 -0.19 16.34
CA ILE A 121 0.73 0.33 16.98
C ILE A 121 0.24 1.57 16.25
N LYS A 122 1.13 2.51 16.02
CA LYS A 122 0.80 3.76 15.29
C LYS A 122 0.37 3.47 13.86
N TRP A 123 1.05 2.50 13.22
CA TRP A 123 0.71 2.08 11.87
C TRP A 123 -0.68 1.44 11.79
N ALA A 124 -1.04 0.62 12.76
CA ALA A 124 -2.36 0.00 12.84
C ALA A 124 -3.48 1.05 12.97
N ILE A 125 -3.25 2.12 13.73
CA ILE A 125 -4.20 3.23 13.84
C ILE A 125 -4.39 3.90 12.48
N PHE A 126 -3.30 4.18 11.77
CA PHE A 126 -3.35 4.71 10.40
C PHE A 126 -4.14 3.79 9.46
N GLN A 127 -3.85 2.50 9.49
CA GLN A 127 -4.54 1.52 8.63
C GLN A 127 -6.04 1.44 8.93
N ASN A 128 -6.43 1.55 10.19
CA ASN A 128 -7.84 1.58 10.57
C ASN A 128 -8.56 2.82 10.02
N GLU A 129 -7.95 4.00 10.15
CA GLU A 129 -8.51 5.23 9.59
C GLU A 129 -8.65 5.14 8.07
N LEU A 130 -7.64 4.58 7.42
CA LEU A 130 -7.63 4.36 5.98
C LEU A 130 -8.79 3.46 5.54
N GLN A 131 -8.98 2.34 6.22
CA GLN A 131 -10.05 1.40 5.91
C GLN A 131 -11.44 2.03 6.12
N MET A 132 -11.62 2.81 7.17
CA MET A 132 -12.87 3.51 7.43
C MET A 132 -13.19 4.53 6.34
N LEU A 133 -12.19 5.28 5.89
CA LEU A 133 -12.35 6.25 4.80
C LEU A 133 -12.73 5.56 3.48
N LEU A 134 -12.10 4.44 3.18
CA LEU A 134 -12.37 3.68 1.96
C LEU A 134 -13.76 3.02 2.00
N PHE A 135 -14.17 2.53 3.15
CA PHE A 135 -15.43 1.78 3.32
C PHE A 135 -16.65 2.58 2.86
N GLU A 136 -16.70 3.86 3.19
CA GLU A 136 -17.84 4.72 2.87
C GLU A 136 -17.66 5.51 1.57
N HIS A 137 -16.54 5.34 0.87
CA HIS A 137 -16.24 6.15 -0.29
C HIS A 137 -17.15 5.80 -1.48
N PRO A 138 -17.69 6.81 -2.21
CA PRO A 138 -18.58 6.59 -3.36
C PRO A 138 -18.00 5.70 -4.45
N VAL A 139 -16.68 5.72 -4.65
CA VAL A 139 -15.99 4.82 -5.60
C VAL A 139 -16.30 3.36 -5.27
N ASN A 140 -16.24 2.99 -4.00
CA ASN A 140 -16.49 1.61 -3.57
C ASN A 140 -17.96 1.24 -3.65
N ILE A 141 -18.86 2.17 -3.36
CA ILE A 141 -20.31 1.97 -3.54
C ILE A 141 -20.60 1.65 -5.01
N ALA A 142 -20.01 2.42 -5.93
CA ALA A 142 -20.16 2.21 -7.37
C ALA A 142 -19.53 0.89 -7.83
N ARG A 143 -18.36 0.53 -7.30
CA ARG A 143 -17.69 -0.74 -7.63
C ARG A 143 -18.54 -1.94 -7.21
N GLU A 144 -19.04 -1.93 -6.00
CA GLU A 144 -19.91 -3.00 -5.49
C GLU A 144 -21.19 -3.15 -6.31
N ALA A 145 -21.80 -2.03 -6.71
CA ALA A 145 -22.97 -2.04 -7.57
C ALA A 145 -22.72 -2.70 -8.94
N LYS A 146 -21.47 -2.67 -9.41
CA LYS A 146 -21.04 -3.31 -10.67
C LYS A 146 -20.49 -4.72 -10.48
N GLY A 147 -20.47 -5.24 -9.26
CA GLY A 147 -19.89 -6.54 -8.96
C GLY A 147 -18.36 -6.55 -8.98
N LEU A 148 -17.73 -5.39 -8.89
CA LEU A 148 -16.28 -5.27 -8.80
C LEU A 148 -15.80 -5.34 -7.35
N PRO A 149 -14.60 -5.88 -7.08
CA PRO A 149 -14.08 -5.89 -5.71
C PRO A 149 -13.85 -4.47 -5.20
N ALA A 150 -14.29 -4.20 -3.98
CA ALA A 150 -14.04 -2.93 -3.32
C ALA A 150 -12.56 -2.75 -3.03
N ILE A 151 -12.08 -1.51 -3.13
CA ILE A 151 -10.75 -1.11 -2.66
C ILE A 151 -10.89 -0.86 -1.18
N ASN A 152 -10.80 -1.91 -0.37
CA ASN A 152 -11.06 -1.83 1.07
C ASN A 152 -9.79 -1.79 1.90
N SER A 153 -8.62 -1.83 1.26
CA SER A 153 -7.33 -1.70 1.92
C SER A 153 -6.29 -1.16 0.94
N ILE A 154 -5.19 -0.71 1.50
CA ILE A 154 -3.99 -0.34 0.74
C ILE A 154 -2.83 -1.10 1.36
N TRP A 155 -2.15 -1.91 0.54
CA TRP A 155 -1.01 -2.71 1.01
C TRP A 155 0.27 -1.89 0.83
N CYS A 156 0.86 -1.48 1.96
CA CYS A 156 2.09 -0.69 1.96
C CYS A 156 3.30 -1.59 2.15
N TYR A 157 4.35 -1.36 1.36
CA TYR A 157 5.55 -2.19 1.37
C TYR A 157 6.74 -1.46 0.75
N GLY A 158 7.92 -2.06 0.86
CA GLY A 158 9.11 -1.57 0.17
C GLY A 158 9.59 -0.20 0.64
N GLY A 159 9.56 0.04 1.93
CA GLY A 159 9.90 1.31 2.52
C GLY A 159 11.37 1.70 2.41
N GLY A 160 11.62 3.00 2.35
CA GLY A 160 12.97 3.54 2.35
C GLY A 160 13.04 5.04 2.21
N MET A 161 14.24 5.54 2.31
CA MET A 161 14.59 6.94 2.11
C MET A 161 15.59 7.04 0.99
N ASN A 162 15.67 8.23 0.42
CA ASN A 162 16.75 8.59 -0.49
C ASN A 162 17.98 8.96 0.35
N LEU A 163 18.98 8.12 0.28
CA LEU A 163 20.27 8.37 0.96
C LEU A 163 21.31 8.81 -0.05
#